data_f55cfa59938c24dddaa95af440cf868c
#
_entry.id   f55cfa59938c24dddaa95af440cf868c
#
_cell.length_a   1.000
_cell.length_b   1.000
_cell.length_c   1.000
_cell.angle_alpha   90.00
_cell.angle_beta   90.00
_cell.angle_gamma   90.00
#
_symmetry.space_group_name_H-M   'P 1'
#
loop_
_entity.id
_entity.type
_entity.pdbx_description
1 polymer ?
#
loop_
_entity_poly.entity_id
_entity_poly.type
_entity_poly.pdbx_seq_one_letter_code
_entity_poly.pdbx_strand_id
1 'polypeptide(L)'
;MFSKNFQKWDTFLGWSVFFIAFITYFITVEPTNSFWDAGEYISTAAKLQVGHPPGAPLLQMIGAFFAMFALAPSQVAMMVNLVSGISSAFTILFMFWTITNITQKLMDTNEQLTNSKAIAVLGSGLIGSLACTYSDSFWFNATETEVYAMASCMKALLH
;
A
#
# COMPACT_ATOMS: atom_id res chain seq x y z
N MET A 1 25.15 -15.20 -9.04
CA MET A 1 25.17 -13.84 -8.46
C MET A 1 23.90 -13.59 -7.65
N PHE A 2 22.71 -13.79 -8.22
CA PHE A 2 21.43 -13.57 -7.54
C PHE A 2 21.20 -14.53 -6.37
N SER A 3 21.50 -15.82 -6.49
CA SER A 3 21.30 -16.79 -5.41
C SER A 3 22.14 -16.49 -4.16
N LYS A 4 23.40 -16.06 -4.32
CA LYS A 4 24.29 -15.74 -3.18
C LYS A 4 23.86 -14.48 -2.40
N ASN A 5 23.13 -13.58 -3.03
CA ASN A 5 22.68 -12.30 -2.45
C ASN A 5 21.14 -12.18 -2.52
N PHE A 6 20.43 -13.31 -2.52
CA PHE A 6 18.96 -13.31 -2.72
C PHE A 6 18.25 -12.34 -1.78
N GLN A 7 18.50 -12.41 -0.48
CA GLN A 7 17.89 -11.53 0.51
C GLN A 7 18.12 -10.04 0.22
N LYS A 8 19.32 -9.67 -0.25
CA LYS A 8 19.61 -8.27 -0.59
C LYS A 8 18.80 -7.81 -1.79
N TRP A 9 18.67 -8.67 -2.81
CA TRP A 9 17.85 -8.38 -3.99
C TRP A 9 16.36 -8.36 -3.67
N ASP A 10 15.88 -9.28 -2.84
CA ASP A 10 14.49 -9.31 -2.39
C ASP A 10 14.12 -8.04 -1.63
N THR A 11 14.95 -7.62 -0.67
CA THR A 11 14.76 -6.37 0.06
C THR A 11 14.82 -5.15 -0.87
N PHE A 12 15.82 -5.08 -1.76
CA PHE A 12 16.00 -3.96 -2.68
C PHE A 12 14.81 -3.83 -3.65
N LEU A 13 14.38 -4.93 -4.25
CA LEU A 13 13.26 -4.93 -5.18
C LEU A 13 11.93 -4.64 -4.48
N GLY A 14 11.72 -5.16 -3.27
CA GLY A 14 10.55 -4.83 -2.46
C GLY A 14 10.42 -3.34 -2.21
N TRP A 15 11.50 -2.70 -1.74
CA TRP A 15 11.50 -1.24 -1.57
C TRP A 15 11.37 -0.48 -2.89
N SER A 16 11.92 -0.99 -3.99
CA SER A 16 11.73 -0.38 -5.31
C SER A 16 10.27 -0.37 -5.73
N VAL A 17 9.56 -1.49 -5.53
CA VAL A 17 8.12 -1.58 -5.82
C VAL A 17 7.32 -0.65 -4.91
N PHE A 18 7.69 -0.56 -3.63
CA PHE A 18 7.09 0.41 -2.70
C PHE A 18 7.19 1.84 -3.23
N PHE A 19 8.39 2.27 -3.62
CA PHE A 19 8.58 3.64 -4.11
C PHE A 19 7.87 3.90 -5.43
N ILE A 20 7.80 2.91 -6.34
CA ILE A 20 7.02 3.03 -7.57
C ILE A 20 5.54 3.23 -7.23
N ALA A 21 4.96 2.39 -6.37
CA ALA A 21 3.57 2.51 -5.93
C ALA A 21 3.33 3.84 -5.20
N PHE A 22 4.20 4.19 -4.25
CA PHE A 22 4.09 5.44 -3.49
C PHE A 22 4.10 6.68 -4.39
N ILE A 23 5.06 6.78 -5.33
CA ILE A 23 5.14 7.91 -6.25
C ILE A 23 3.90 7.95 -7.15
N THR A 24 3.45 6.80 -7.65
CA THR A 24 2.23 6.70 -8.47
C THR A 24 1.02 7.25 -7.73
N TYR A 25 0.76 6.76 -6.51
CA TYR A 25 -0.39 7.19 -5.70
C TYR A 25 -0.25 8.63 -5.21
N PHE A 26 0.96 9.09 -4.88
CA PHE A 26 1.21 10.46 -4.47
C PHE A 26 0.91 11.48 -5.59
N ILE A 27 1.30 11.17 -6.83
CA ILE A 27 1.05 12.07 -7.98
C ILE A 27 -0.44 12.06 -8.38
N THR A 28 -1.14 10.95 -8.14
CA THR A 28 -2.54 10.77 -8.53
C THR A 28 -3.53 10.88 -7.37
N VAL A 29 -3.05 11.26 -6.16
CA VAL A 29 -3.93 11.46 -5.01
C VAL A 29 -5.02 12.48 -5.34
N GLU A 30 -6.26 12.18 -4.94
CA GLU A 30 -7.38 13.10 -5.14
C GLU A 30 -7.18 14.36 -4.27
N PRO A 31 -7.08 15.55 -4.87
CA PRO A 31 -6.81 16.77 -4.12
C PRO A 31 -8.02 17.25 -3.32
N THR A 32 -9.21 16.77 -3.67
CA THR A 32 -10.48 17.22 -3.12
C THR A 32 -11.25 16.05 -2.49
N ASN A 33 -12.51 16.27 -2.24
CA ASN A 33 -13.43 15.23 -1.81
C ASN A 33 -13.93 14.44 -3.03
N SER A 34 -13.77 13.14 -3.01
CA SER A 34 -14.33 12.25 -4.02
C SER A 34 -15.75 11.78 -3.68
N PHE A 35 -16.21 10.74 -4.35
CA PHE A 35 -17.54 10.17 -4.19
C PHE A 35 -17.64 9.26 -2.94
N TRP A 36 -18.84 8.80 -2.64
CA TRP A 36 -19.16 7.85 -1.57
C TRP A 36 -18.77 8.38 -0.18
N ASP A 37 -18.23 7.51 0.65
CA ASP A 37 -17.95 7.78 2.06
C ASP A 37 -16.68 8.60 2.32
N ALA A 38 -15.86 8.85 1.28
CA ALA A 38 -14.61 9.59 1.43
C ALA A 38 -14.81 10.96 2.09
N GLY A 39 -15.87 11.68 1.73
CA GLY A 39 -16.21 12.96 2.34
C GLY A 39 -16.53 12.88 3.82
N GLU A 40 -17.19 11.81 4.23
CA GLU A 40 -17.46 11.56 5.65
C GLU A 40 -16.17 11.26 6.39
N TYR A 41 -15.32 10.36 5.88
CA TYR A 41 -14.04 10.03 6.51
C TYR A 41 -13.11 11.26 6.61
N ILE A 42 -13.04 12.09 5.57
CA ILE A 42 -12.26 13.33 5.60
C ILE A 42 -12.79 14.29 6.67
N SER A 43 -14.12 14.52 6.70
CA SER A 43 -14.72 15.47 7.63
C SER A 43 -14.67 15.00 9.08
N THR A 44 -14.90 13.71 9.32
CA THR A 44 -14.83 13.11 10.67
C THR A 44 -13.38 13.01 11.16
N ALA A 45 -12.42 12.73 10.28
CA ALA A 45 -11.01 12.77 10.63
C ALA A 45 -10.58 14.19 11.01
N ALA A 46 -10.85 15.18 10.16
CA ALA A 46 -10.45 16.57 10.40
C ALA A 46 -11.03 17.17 11.69
N LYS A 47 -12.19 16.69 12.15
CA LYS A 47 -12.87 17.17 13.36
C LYS A 47 -12.81 16.19 14.54
N LEU A 48 -12.14 15.05 14.40
CA LEU A 48 -12.13 13.95 15.38
C LEU A 48 -13.55 13.53 15.80
N GLN A 49 -14.43 13.38 14.83
CA GLN A 49 -15.83 12.95 15.04
C GLN A 49 -15.99 11.47 14.76
N VAL A 50 -17.10 10.89 15.26
CA VAL A 50 -17.46 9.50 14.97
C VAL A 50 -18.25 9.46 13.66
N GLY A 51 -17.81 8.62 12.72
CA GLY A 51 -18.53 8.36 11.47
C GLY A 51 -19.68 7.35 11.67
N HIS A 52 -20.36 7.00 10.57
CA HIS A 52 -21.41 5.98 10.59
C HIS A 52 -20.89 4.58 11.03
N PRO A 53 -21.72 3.73 11.60
CA PRO A 53 -21.33 2.35 11.95
C PRO A 53 -20.87 1.53 10.75
N PRO A 54 -19.79 0.71 10.89
CA PRO A 54 -19.08 0.36 12.12
C PRO A 54 -18.04 1.36 12.59
N GLY A 55 -17.79 2.46 11.84
CA GLY A 55 -16.76 3.45 12.11
C GLY A 55 -15.36 2.99 11.71
N ALA A 56 -14.43 3.95 11.66
CA ALA A 56 -13.02 3.70 11.32
C ALA A 56 -12.09 4.49 12.25
N PRO A 57 -12.09 4.19 13.57
CA PRO A 57 -11.41 5.04 14.56
C PRO A 57 -9.92 5.20 14.29
N LEU A 58 -9.23 4.15 13.85
CA LEU A 58 -7.82 4.21 13.53
C LEU A 58 -7.54 5.09 12.31
N LEU A 59 -8.34 4.95 11.24
CA LEU A 59 -8.24 5.81 10.06
C LEU A 59 -8.49 7.27 10.42
N GLN A 60 -9.51 7.53 11.23
CA GLN A 60 -9.87 8.88 11.67
C GLN A 60 -8.75 9.53 12.51
N MET A 61 -8.13 8.80 13.43
CA MET A 61 -7.01 9.30 14.24
C MET A 61 -5.77 9.60 13.37
N ILE A 62 -5.40 8.69 12.47
CA ILE A 62 -4.27 8.90 11.57
C ILE A 62 -4.59 10.03 10.58
N GLY A 63 -5.81 10.06 10.02
CA GLY A 63 -6.28 11.13 9.14
C GLY A 63 -6.26 12.50 9.81
N ALA A 64 -6.68 12.58 11.09
CA ALA A 64 -6.59 13.81 11.88
C ALA A 64 -5.13 14.29 12.03
N PHE A 65 -4.21 13.36 12.29
CA PHE A 65 -2.79 13.69 12.37
C PHE A 65 -2.27 14.25 11.03
N PHE A 66 -2.64 13.63 9.90
CA PHE A 66 -2.26 14.14 8.58
C PHE A 66 -2.93 15.48 8.25
N ALA A 67 -4.18 15.67 8.64
CA ALA A 67 -4.91 16.94 8.46
C ALA A 67 -4.22 18.12 9.14
N MET A 68 -3.44 17.91 10.21
CA MET A 68 -2.66 18.95 10.88
C MET A 68 -1.55 19.55 10.01
N PHE A 69 -1.10 18.84 8.97
CA PHE A 69 -0.09 19.34 8.02
C PHE A 69 -0.69 20.16 6.88
N ALA A 70 -2.01 20.29 6.81
CA ALA A 70 -2.67 21.16 5.83
C ALA A 70 -2.41 22.63 6.18
N LEU A 71 -1.79 23.37 5.26
CA LEU A 71 -1.50 24.80 5.42
C LEU A 71 -2.73 25.67 5.10
N ALA A 72 -3.71 25.12 4.39
CA ALA A 72 -4.96 25.76 4.04
C ALA A 72 -6.12 24.77 4.16
N PRO A 73 -7.35 25.21 4.45
CA PRO A 73 -8.53 24.34 4.54
C PRO A 73 -8.77 23.51 3.28
N SER A 74 -8.42 24.03 2.11
CA SER A 74 -8.53 23.31 0.83
C SER A 74 -7.60 22.11 0.69
N GLN A 75 -6.55 22.03 1.52
CA GLN A 75 -5.57 20.93 1.47
C GLN A 75 -5.89 19.79 2.43
N VAL A 76 -6.88 19.97 3.31
CA VAL A 76 -7.23 18.96 4.33
C VAL A 76 -7.62 17.64 3.68
N ALA A 77 -8.45 17.66 2.64
CA ALA A 77 -8.87 16.47 1.91
C ALA A 77 -7.66 15.70 1.35
N MET A 78 -6.77 16.40 0.65
CA MET A 78 -5.55 15.81 0.08
C MET A 78 -4.66 15.17 1.16
N MET A 79 -4.48 15.83 2.32
CA MET A 79 -3.67 15.29 3.41
C MET A 79 -4.27 14.01 4.00
N VAL A 80 -5.59 13.94 4.13
CA VAL A 80 -6.26 12.72 4.61
C VAL A 80 -6.21 11.61 3.56
N ASN A 81 -6.40 11.93 2.27
CA ASN A 81 -6.28 10.98 1.16
C ASN A 81 -4.88 10.34 1.07
N LEU A 82 -3.83 11.09 1.41
CA LEU A 82 -2.46 10.56 1.46
C LEU A 82 -2.29 9.37 2.41
N VAL A 83 -3.11 9.26 3.45
CA VAL A 83 -3.08 8.08 4.36
C VAL A 83 -3.37 6.80 3.60
N SER A 84 -4.37 6.83 2.71
CA SER A 84 -4.72 5.68 1.86
C SER A 84 -3.59 5.36 0.87
N GLY A 85 -2.99 6.37 0.24
CA GLY A 85 -1.86 6.19 -0.67
C GLY A 85 -0.65 5.54 -0.02
N ILE A 86 -0.28 6.01 1.18
CA ILE A 86 0.83 5.44 1.96
C ILE A 86 0.51 4.01 2.37
N SER A 87 -0.68 3.75 2.91
CA SER A 87 -1.12 2.42 3.33
C SER A 87 -1.13 1.43 2.17
N SER A 88 -1.59 1.88 1.00
CA SER A 88 -1.59 1.08 -0.23
C SER A 88 -0.17 0.76 -0.71
N ALA A 89 0.74 1.72 -0.65
CA ALA A 89 2.15 1.48 -1.01
C ALA A 89 2.80 0.42 -0.09
N PHE A 90 2.53 0.46 1.22
CA PHE A 90 2.98 -0.60 2.13
C PHE A 90 2.31 -1.95 1.83
N THR A 91 1.03 -1.96 1.45
CA THR A 91 0.36 -3.20 1.01
C THR A 91 1.10 -3.84 -0.17
N ILE A 92 1.52 -3.05 -1.15
CA ILE A 92 2.28 -3.52 -2.31
C ILE A 92 3.66 -4.08 -1.91
N LEU A 93 4.34 -3.44 -0.97
CA LEU A 93 5.60 -3.95 -0.40
C LEU A 93 5.42 -5.33 0.24
N PHE A 94 4.44 -5.46 1.13
CA PHE A 94 4.17 -6.73 1.81
C PHE A 94 3.67 -7.79 0.84
N MET A 95 2.88 -7.42 -0.14
CA MET A 95 2.44 -8.31 -1.21
C MET A 95 3.63 -8.86 -2.02
N PHE A 96 4.60 -8.01 -2.37
CA PHE A 96 5.84 -8.45 -3.03
C PHE A 96 6.53 -9.54 -2.18
N TRP A 97 6.79 -9.27 -0.90
CA TRP A 97 7.44 -10.24 -0.03
C TRP A 97 6.61 -11.50 0.21
N THR A 98 5.29 -11.39 0.28
CA THR A 98 4.40 -12.55 0.39
C THR A 98 4.52 -13.44 -0.85
N ILE A 99 4.48 -12.85 -2.05
CA ILE A 99 4.62 -13.60 -3.31
C ILE A 99 5.99 -14.26 -3.39
N THR A 100 7.08 -13.55 -3.10
CA THR A 100 8.43 -14.14 -3.15
C THR A 100 8.60 -15.26 -2.14
N ASN A 101 8.11 -15.10 -0.91
CA ASN A 101 8.14 -16.11 0.13
C ASN A 101 7.34 -17.37 -0.25
N ILE A 102 6.12 -17.21 -0.76
CA ILE A 102 5.28 -18.34 -1.19
C ILE A 102 5.94 -19.06 -2.38
N THR A 103 6.38 -18.29 -3.38
CA THR A 103 7.02 -18.87 -4.57
C THR A 103 8.31 -19.61 -4.20
N GLN A 104 9.10 -19.08 -3.27
CA GLN A 104 10.30 -19.75 -2.78
C GLN A 104 9.97 -21.07 -2.08
N LYS A 105 8.93 -21.12 -1.26
CA LYS A 105 8.47 -22.33 -0.58
C LYS A 105 7.94 -23.39 -1.56
N LEU A 106 7.27 -22.96 -2.63
CA LEU A 106 6.74 -23.87 -3.66
C LEU A 106 7.83 -24.45 -4.58
N MET A 107 8.96 -23.77 -4.73
CA MET A 107 10.06 -24.21 -5.60
C MET A 107 10.98 -25.25 -4.98
N ASP A 108 10.53 -25.92 -3.93
CA ASP A 108 11.14 -27.04 -3.24
C ASP A 108 12.39 -26.73 -2.39
N THR A 109 12.32 -27.31 -1.19
CA THR A 109 13.22 -27.11 -0.06
C THR A 109 14.53 -27.92 -0.15
N ASN A 110 14.62 -28.86 -1.06
CA ASN A 110 15.74 -29.83 -1.10
C ASN A 110 16.86 -29.50 -2.09
N GLU A 111 16.67 -28.55 -2.98
CA GLU A 111 17.68 -28.11 -3.94
C GLU A 111 18.23 -26.72 -3.62
N GLN A 112 19.53 -26.55 -3.81
CA GLN A 112 20.16 -25.23 -3.69
C GLN A 112 19.50 -24.21 -4.61
N LEU A 113 19.27 -23.00 -4.10
CA LEU A 113 18.71 -21.91 -4.88
C LEU A 113 19.65 -21.54 -6.04
N THR A 114 19.30 -21.96 -7.25
CA THR A 114 20.05 -21.59 -8.47
C THR A 114 19.73 -20.15 -8.88
N ASN A 115 20.58 -19.54 -9.71
CA ASN A 115 20.32 -18.19 -10.22
C ASN A 115 19.00 -18.09 -11.01
N SER A 116 18.66 -19.14 -11.78
CA SER A 116 17.39 -19.18 -12.53
C SER A 116 16.17 -19.21 -11.61
N LYS A 117 16.21 -20.03 -10.54
CA LYS A 117 15.16 -20.07 -9.53
C LYS A 117 15.02 -18.73 -8.80
N ALA A 118 16.13 -18.10 -8.42
CA ALA A 118 16.13 -16.80 -7.78
C ALA A 118 15.49 -15.72 -8.66
N ILE A 119 15.81 -15.70 -9.96
CA ILE A 119 15.20 -14.77 -10.92
C ILE A 119 13.70 -15.03 -11.08
N ALA A 120 13.28 -16.30 -11.14
CA ALA A 120 11.86 -16.65 -11.24
C ALA A 120 11.07 -16.20 -10.01
N VAL A 121 11.60 -16.41 -8.79
CA VAL A 121 10.99 -15.96 -7.54
C VAL A 121 10.86 -14.42 -7.50
N LEU A 122 11.96 -13.71 -7.73
CA LEU A 122 11.96 -12.24 -7.71
C LEU A 122 11.07 -11.66 -8.83
N GLY A 123 11.08 -12.28 -10.00
CA GLY A 123 10.25 -11.89 -11.14
C GLY A 123 8.76 -12.07 -10.86
N SER A 124 8.36 -13.18 -10.22
CA SER A 124 6.95 -13.39 -9.83
C SER A 124 6.46 -12.32 -8.84
N GLY A 125 7.30 -11.96 -7.86
CA GLY A 125 7.03 -10.87 -6.93
C GLY A 125 6.83 -9.54 -7.64
N LEU A 126 7.74 -9.19 -8.56
CA LEU A 126 7.65 -7.95 -9.33
C LEU A 126 6.38 -7.88 -10.19
N ILE A 127 6.11 -8.93 -10.96
CA ILE A 127 4.94 -8.96 -11.85
C ILE A 127 3.66 -8.89 -11.04
N GLY A 128 3.51 -9.70 -9.99
CA GLY A 128 2.31 -9.74 -9.18
C GLY A 128 2.04 -8.42 -8.44
N SER A 129 3.05 -7.84 -7.80
CA SER A 129 2.91 -6.58 -7.06
C SER A 129 2.67 -5.38 -7.99
N LEU A 130 3.36 -5.28 -9.14
CA LEU A 130 3.12 -4.21 -10.10
C LEU A 130 1.76 -4.35 -10.80
N ALA A 131 1.31 -5.56 -11.13
CA ALA A 131 -0.03 -5.78 -11.65
C ALA A 131 -1.11 -5.32 -10.66
N CYS A 132 -0.91 -5.57 -9.35
CA CYS A 132 -1.80 -5.06 -8.33
C CYS A 132 -1.73 -3.54 -8.21
N THR A 133 -0.53 -2.94 -8.24
CA THR A 133 -0.32 -1.48 -8.17
C THR A 133 -1.15 -0.74 -9.21
N TYR A 134 -1.21 -1.27 -10.42
CA TYR A 134 -1.91 -0.64 -11.55
C TYR A 134 -3.30 -1.24 -11.83
N SER A 135 -3.81 -2.10 -10.94
CA SER A 135 -5.21 -2.55 -11.06
C SER A 135 -6.17 -1.42 -10.71
N ASP A 136 -7.22 -1.25 -11.49
CA ASP A 136 -8.18 -0.15 -11.37
C ASP A 136 -8.76 -0.04 -9.95
N SER A 137 -9.29 -1.13 -9.42
CA SER A 137 -9.90 -1.14 -8.09
C SER A 137 -8.93 -0.80 -6.97
N PHE A 138 -7.66 -1.27 -7.05
CA PHE A 138 -6.67 -0.99 -6.03
C PHE A 138 -6.17 0.46 -6.11
N TRP A 139 -5.97 0.96 -7.32
CA TRP A 139 -5.58 2.34 -7.56
C TRP A 139 -6.62 3.32 -7.03
N PHE A 140 -7.90 3.08 -7.35
CA PHE A 140 -9.00 3.91 -6.88
C PHE A 140 -8.98 4.02 -5.34
N ASN A 141 -8.94 2.89 -4.63
CA ASN A 141 -8.85 2.87 -3.17
C ASN A 141 -7.56 3.48 -2.59
N ALA A 142 -6.50 3.57 -3.39
CA ALA A 142 -5.23 4.15 -2.95
C ALA A 142 -5.20 5.68 -3.06
N THR A 143 -6.01 6.26 -3.95
CA THR A 143 -6.01 7.70 -4.22
C THR A 143 -7.04 8.48 -3.43
N GLU A 144 -7.95 7.80 -2.76
CA GLU A 144 -9.04 8.36 -1.96
C GLU A 144 -9.00 7.88 -0.51
N THR A 145 -9.69 8.59 0.39
CA THR A 145 -9.80 8.19 1.80
C THR A 145 -10.78 7.03 1.93
N GLU A 146 -10.22 5.81 1.97
CA GLU A 146 -10.96 4.58 2.10
C GLU A 146 -10.40 3.67 3.20
N VAL A 147 -11.30 3.03 3.93
CA VAL A 147 -10.93 2.08 5.01
C VAL A 147 -10.20 0.87 4.45
N TYR A 148 -10.52 0.49 3.21
CA TYR A 148 -9.98 -0.71 2.56
C TYR A 148 -8.48 -0.66 2.32
N ALA A 149 -7.92 0.52 2.02
CA ALA A 149 -6.48 0.71 1.85
C ALA A 149 -5.71 0.35 3.12
N MET A 150 -6.12 0.89 4.26
CA MET A 150 -5.49 0.62 5.54
C MET A 150 -5.77 -0.80 6.04
N ALA A 151 -6.98 -1.34 5.84
CA ALA A 151 -7.32 -2.72 6.19
C ALA A 151 -6.48 -3.72 5.39
N SER A 152 -6.23 -3.46 4.11
CA SER A 152 -5.37 -4.28 3.26
C SER A 152 -3.92 -4.26 3.74
N CYS A 153 -3.40 -3.10 4.13
CA CYS A 153 -2.08 -2.96 4.72
C CYS A 153 -1.93 -3.78 6.00
N MET A 154 -2.90 -3.68 6.90
CA MET A 154 -2.89 -4.45 8.15
C MET A 154 -2.97 -5.96 7.93
N LYS A 155 -3.81 -6.41 7.00
CA LYS A 155 -3.88 -7.82 6.62
C LYS A 155 -2.56 -8.33 6.03
N ALA A 156 -1.97 -7.56 5.13
CA ALA A 156 -0.71 -7.93 4.48
C ALA A 156 0.48 -7.97 5.47
N LEU A 157 0.44 -7.18 6.54
CA LEU A 157 1.45 -7.20 7.61
C LEU A 157 1.35 -8.46 8.49
N LEU A 158 0.16 -9.05 8.61
CA LEU A 158 -0.09 -10.22 9.48
C LEU A 158 0.21 -11.57 8.81
N HIS A 159 0.55 -11.58 7.53
CA HIS A 159 0.88 -12.77 6.73
C HIS A 159 2.36 -12.83 6.37
#